data_c657af3336a65ea77a9cd46881e92896
#
_entry.id   c657af3336a65ea77a9cd46881e92896
#
_cell.length_a   1.000
_cell.length_b   1.000
_cell.length_c   1.000
_cell.angle_alpha   90.00
_cell.angle_beta   90.00
_cell.angle_gamma   90.00
#
_symmetry.space_group_name_H-M   'P 1'
#
loop_
_entity.id
_entity.type
_entity.pdbx_description
1 polymer ?
#
loop_
_entity_poly.entity_id
_entity_poly.type
_entity_poly.pdbx_seq_one_letter_code
_entity_poly.pdbx_strand_id
1 'polypeptide(L)'
;MTTLHHDRDADGILTLTIDLPGQSMNVITPEFTADLAAAIDTIKTDAGIKGVVVTSGKASGFMAGADLKGMGALFGGGGSLKATFDQVWQLNALFRALETCGKPVAAAINGLALGGGLELALACHYRVCSDSPKIALGLPEILVGLFPGAGGTQRLPRLMGVQPALMYLTQGKSMSPQEALGFKVVHELASADQIVARAKAWVLANPKAVAPWDEKGFKFPGGAGALNPGFAQTFVGANALTAKATNHNMNAPIALLSAVYEGAQLPIDTALRVESKYFARVVADPQAGNMVRSLFVSKQAAEKGARRPAGIAPMPPKKIAMLGAGLMGAGVAMVAAQAGIDVVLLDRDMAAAEKGKAYTADRLAKKRTDPAKMEQVLGRIHPTADYADLAGCDLIIEP
;
A
#
# COMPACT_ATOMS: atom_id res chain seq x y z
N MET A 1 -13.95 16.86 16.94
CA MET A 1 -13.51 15.63 17.62
C MET A 1 -12.06 15.43 17.31
N THR A 2 -11.20 15.16 18.27
CA THR A 2 -9.76 14.98 18.04
C THR A 2 -9.49 13.64 17.35
N THR A 3 -8.55 13.62 16.43
CA THR A 3 -8.08 12.43 15.71
C THR A 3 -6.79 11.87 16.31
N LEU A 4 -6.16 12.62 17.21
CA LEU A 4 -4.87 12.33 17.81
C LEU A 4 -4.96 12.54 19.33
N HIS A 5 -4.88 11.46 20.09
CA HIS A 5 -4.89 11.51 21.56
C HIS A 5 -3.45 11.64 22.07
N HIS A 6 -3.28 12.47 23.10
CA HIS A 6 -1.99 12.80 23.70
C HIS A 6 -1.93 12.23 25.12
N ASP A 7 -0.92 11.43 25.41
CA ASP A 7 -0.64 10.93 26.75
C ASP A 7 0.85 11.11 27.06
N ARG A 8 1.17 11.89 28.11
CA ARG A 8 2.55 12.12 28.55
C ARG A 8 2.79 11.39 29.86
N ASP A 9 3.72 10.46 29.84
CA ASP A 9 4.11 9.70 31.05
C ASP A 9 5.06 10.47 31.97
N ALA A 10 5.38 9.85 33.13
CA ALA A 10 6.26 10.45 34.13
C ALA A 10 7.71 10.63 33.64
N ASP A 11 8.15 9.87 32.65
CA ASP A 11 9.47 9.98 32.05
C ASP A 11 9.56 11.14 31.02
N GLY A 12 8.44 11.77 30.71
CA GLY A 12 8.33 12.86 29.73
C GLY A 12 8.18 12.37 28.29
N ILE A 13 7.78 11.12 28.08
CA ILE A 13 7.51 10.60 26.73
C ILE A 13 6.06 10.89 26.36
N LEU A 14 5.87 11.63 25.27
CA LEU A 14 4.56 11.90 24.70
C LEU A 14 4.15 10.77 23.76
N THR A 15 3.11 10.03 24.10
CA THR A 15 2.48 9.06 23.20
C THR A 15 1.38 9.73 22.41
N LEU A 16 1.51 9.76 21.09
CA LEU A 16 0.52 10.23 20.12
C LEU A 16 -0.23 9.01 19.60
N THR A 17 -1.47 8.83 20.02
CA THR A 17 -2.33 7.72 19.57
C THR A 17 -3.29 8.21 18.51
N ILE A 18 -3.12 7.71 17.28
CA ILE A 18 -3.99 8.03 16.15
C ILE A 18 -5.27 7.22 16.26
N ASP A 19 -6.42 7.88 16.37
CA ASP A 19 -7.73 7.22 16.46
C ASP A 19 -8.83 8.09 15.85
N LEU A 20 -9.05 7.92 14.53
CA LEU A 20 -10.07 8.67 13.80
C LEU A 20 -11.48 8.22 14.24
N PRO A 21 -12.30 9.13 14.77
CA PRO A 21 -13.66 8.80 15.21
C PRO A 21 -14.54 8.27 14.06
N GLY A 22 -15.31 7.21 14.32
CA GLY A 22 -16.25 6.66 13.35
C GLY A 22 -15.64 5.92 12.16
N GLN A 23 -14.30 5.80 12.11
CA GLN A 23 -13.59 5.06 11.06
C GLN A 23 -13.06 3.74 11.62
N SER A 24 -13.17 2.67 10.83
CA SER A 24 -12.59 1.37 11.19
C SER A 24 -11.07 1.32 11.00
N MET A 25 -10.51 2.25 10.23
CA MET A 25 -9.09 2.38 9.93
C MET A 25 -8.68 3.85 9.95
N ASN A 26 -7.49 4.15 10.45
CA ASN A 26 -6.92 5.50 10.35
C ASN A 26 -6.52 5.82 8.92
N VAL A 27 -6.85 7.03 8.49
CA VAL A 27 -6.44 7.62 7.21
C VAL A 27 -5.99 9.07 7.44
N ILE A 28 -5.21 9.61 6.53
CA ILE A 28 -4.80 11.02 6.58
C ILE A 28 -5.96 11.87 6.09
N THR A 29 -6.53 12.67 7.00
CA THR A 29 -7.58 13.67 6.73
C THR A 29 -7.06 15.08 7.04
N PRO A 30 -7.76 16.14 6.61
CA PRO A 30 -7.43 17.51 7.00
C PRO A 30 -7.39 17.71 8.53
N GLU A 31 -8.31 17.08 9.28
CA GLU A 31 -8.37 17.16 10.74
C GLU A 31 -7.13 16.50 11.36
N PHE A 32 -6.74 15.32 10.87
CA PHE A 32 -5.52 14.65 11.35
C PHE A 32 -4.28 15.50 11.07
N THR A 33 -4.17 16.12 9.90
CA THR A 33 -3.01 16.98 9.58
C THR A 33 -2.96 18.22 10.47
N ALA A 34 -4.10 18.82 10.81
CA ALA A 34 -4.19 19.93 11.75
C ALA A 34 -3.81 19.52 13.18
N ASP A 35 -4.34 18.38 13.66
CA ASP A 35 -4.02 17.84 14.99
C ASP A 35 -2.52 17.51 15.10
N LEU A 36 -1.93 16.91 14.06
CA LEU A 36 -0.50 16.59 14.02
C LEU A 36 0.37 17.86 14.00
N ALA A 37 -0.03 18.89 13.26
CA ALA A 37 0.68 20.17 13.26
C ALA A 37 0.70 20.82 14.66
N ALA A 38 -0.44 20.87 15.34
CA ALA A 38 -0.53 21.37 16.71
C ALA A 38 0.31 20.54 17.69
N ALA A 39 0.32 19.21 17.52
CA ALA A 39 1.17 18.31 18.32
C ALA A 39 2.66 18.61 18.11
N ILE A 40 3.10 18.82 16.85
CA ILE A 40 4.50 19.16 16.53
C ILE A 40 4.91 20.49 17.18
N ASP A 41 4.05 21.49 17.16
CA ASP A 41 4.31 22.77 17.81
C ASP A 41 4.45 22.61 19.32
N THR A 42 3.60 21.81 19.94
CA THR A 42 3.70 21.44 21.38
C THR A 42 5.02 20.70 21.66
N ILE A 43 5.39 19.73 20.83
CA ILE A 43 6.64 18.96 20.99
C ILE A 43 7.87 19.88 20.95
N LYS A 44 7.88 20.87 20.06
CA LYS A 44 9.00 21.81 19.91
C LYS A 44 9.12 22.75 21.09
N THR A 45 8.01 23.19 21.66
CA THR A 45 7.97 24.27 22.67
C THR A 45 7.96 23.76 24.12
N ASP A 46 7.40 22.59 24.38
CA ASP A 46 7.33 22.01 25.74
C ASP A 46 8.65 21.29 26.09
N ALA A 47 9.46 21.89 26.97
CA ALA A 47 10.69 21.31 27.47
C ALA A 47 10.46 20.04 28.33
N GLY A 48 9.27 19.81 28.86
CA GLY A 48 8.91 18.62 29.62
C GLY A 48 8.74 17.38 28.74
N ILE A 49 8.56 17.54 27.42
CA ILE A 49 8.56 16.43 26.45
C ILE A 49 10.00 16.09 26.09
N LYS A 50 10.43 14.88 26.44
CA LYS A 50 11.79 14.38 26.13
C LYS A 50 11.85 13.58 24.81
N GLY A 51 10.73 13.06 24.35
CA GLY A 51 10.59 12.34 23.11
C GLY A 51 9.18 11.89 22.83
N VAL A 52 8.95 11.27 21.67
CA VAL A 52 7.61 10.99 21.15
C VAL A 52 7.49 9.53 20.69
N VAL A 53 6.36 8.91 20.98
CA VAL A 53 5.94 7.64 20.39
C VAL A 53 4.66 7.85 19.60
N VAL A 54 4.64 7.49 18.33
CA VAL A 54 3.44 7.52 17.47
C VAL A 54 2.90 6.11 17.34
N THR A 55 1.62 5.91 17.67
CA THR A 55 0.94 4.61 17.56
C THR A 55 -0.51 4.77 17.11
N SER A 56 -1.24 3.67 17.00
CA SER A 56 -2.66 3.66 16.61
C SER A 56 -3.54 3.05 17.70
N GLY A 57 -4.71 3.66 17.93
CA GLY A 57 -5.77 3.09 18.76
C GLY A 57 -6.64 2.07 18.02
N LYS A 58 -6.48 1.88 16.70
CA LYS A 58 -7.27 0.93 15.92
C LYS A 58 -6.68 -0.48 15.97
N ALA A 59 -7.52 -1.46 16.26
CA ALA A 59 -7.15 -2.88 16.19
C ALA A 59 -6.89 -3.33 14.72
N SER A 60 -7.47 -2.63 13.74
CA SER A 60 -7.35 -2.96 12.32
C SER A 60 -5.99 -2.59 11.71
N GLY A 61 -5.23 -1.70 12.34
CA GLY A 61 -3.91 -1.33 11.83
C GLY A 61 -3.42 0.04 12.27
N PHE A 62 -2.23 0.38 11.78
CA PHE A 62 -1.58 1.65 12.09
C PHE A 62 -2.24 2.80 11.30
N MET A 63 -2.13 2.78 9.97
CA MET A 63 -2.76 3.78 9.08
C MET A 63 -2.76 3.27 7.63
N ALA A 64 -3.87 3.48 6.92
CA ALA A 64 -4.07 2.99 5.54
C ALA A 64 -3.79 4.03 4.44
N GLY A 65 -3.07 5.11 4.75
CA GLY A 65 -2.71 6.16 3.78
C GLY A 65 -3.69 7.33 3.75
N ALA A 66 -3.71 8.04 2.63
CA ALA A 66 -4.57 9.21 2.44
C ALA A 66 -6.04 8.81 2.20
N ASP A 67 -6.96 9.67 2.61
CA ASP A 67 -8.36 9.56 2.22
C ASP A 67 -8.54 9.92 0.74
N LEU A 68 -8.40 8.93 -0.13
CA LEU A 68 -8.54 9.13 -1.59
C LEU A 68 -9.92 9.61 -2.01
N LYS A 69 -10.96 9.41 -1.19
CA LYS A 69 -12.31 9.94 -1.47
C LYS A 69 -12.38 11.43 -1.22
N GLY A 70 -11.78 11.89 -0.11
CA GLY A 70 -11.68 13.31 0.25
C GLY A 70 -10.77 14.10 -0.68
N MET A 71 -9.81 13.44 -1.36
CA MET A 71 -8.89 14.07 -2.31
C MET A 71 -9.50 14.43 -3.67
N GLY A 72 -10.79 14.17 -3.90
CA GLY A 72 -11.43 14.39 -5.21
C GLY A 72 -11.24 15.79 -5.79
N ALA A 73 -11.19 16.82 -4.95
CA ALA A 73 -10.94 18.20 -5.37
C ALA A 73 -9.50 18.47 -5.88
N LEU A 74 -8.54 17.60 -5.55
CA LEU A 74 -7.17 17.69 -6.05
C LEU A 74 -7.01 17.16 -7.48
N PHE A 75 -7.88 16.25 -7.88
CA PHE A 75 -7.81 15.60 -9.18
C PHE A 75 -8.49 16.42 -10.27
N GLY A 76 -7.82 16.60 -11.40
CA GLY A 76 -8.42 17.24 -12.57
C GLY A 76 -8.21 18.75 -12.68
N GLY A 77 -7.37 19.32 -11.82
CA GLY A 77 -6.60 20.54 -12.10
C GLY A 77 -7.34 21.81 -12.48
N GLY A 78 -8.39 22.23 -11.75
CA GLY A 78 -8.93 23.58 -11.92
C GLY A 78 -7.99 24.71 -11.45
N GLY A 79 -6.85 24.37 -10.83
CA GLY A 79 -5.86 25.29 -10.29
C GLY A 79 -4.55 25.33 -11.09
N SER A 80 -3.69 26.28 -10.79
CA SER A 80 -2.33 26.31 -11.34
C SER A 80 -1.51 25.13 -10.77
N LEU A 81 -0.56 24.61 -11.54
CA LEU A 81 0.37 23.56 -11.07
C LEU A 81 1.11 23.98 -9.79
N LYS A 82 1.37 25.30 -9.64
CA LYS A 82 1.95 25.84 -8.41
C LYS A 82 1.03 25.64 -7.20
N ALA A 83 -0.27 25.93 -7.34
CA ALA A 83 -1.24 25.72 -6.25
C ALA A 83 -1.34 24.24 -5.87
N THR A 84 -1.35 23.33 -6.85
CA THR A 84 -1.31 21.88 -6.60
C THR A 84 -0.01 21.49 -5.88
N PHE A 85 1.14 22.02 -6.32
CA PHE A 85 2.42 21.79 -5.63
C PHE A 85 2.37 22.28 -4.17
N ASP A 86 1.92 23.50 -3.93
CA ASP A 86 1.86 24.07 -2.58
C ASP A 86 0.97 23.20 -1.66
N GLN A 87 -0.11 22.65 -2.19
CA GLN A 87 -1.02 21.79 -1.45
C GLN A 87 -0.42 20.41 -1.13
N VAL A 88 0.19 19.74 -2.10
CA VAL A 88 0.83 18.42 -1.86
C VAL A 88 2.10 18.56 -1.01
N TRP A 89 2.80 19.68 -1.10
CA TRP A 89 3.98 19.96 -0.28
C TRP A 89 3.66 20.05 1.22
N GLN A 90 2.46 20.49 1.59
CA GLN A 90 2.08 20.66 3.01
C GLN A 90 2.25 19.35 3.82
N LEU A 91 1.87 18.21 3.26
CA LEU A 91 2.01 16.93 3.96
C LEU A 91 3.47 16.50 4.09
N ASN A 92 4.27 16.68 3.02
CA ASN A 92 5.72 16.44 3.07
C ASN A 92 6.41 17.32 4.11
N ALA A 93 6.06 18.61 4.13
CA ALA A 93 6.60 19.58 5.10
C ALA A 93 6.20 19.22 6.53
N LEU A 94 4.96 18.77 6.75
CA LEU A 94 4.46 18.33 8.05
C LEU A 94 5.24 17.12 8.59
N PHE A 95 5.43 16.09 7.76
CA PHE A 95 6.21 14.91 8.16
C PHE A 95 7.69 15.26 8.37
N ARG A 96 8.24 16.16 7.55
CA ARG A 96 9.60 16.65 7.77
C ARG A 96 9.72 17.47 9.06
N ALA A 97 8.71 18.25 9.41
CA ALA A 97 8.68 19.01 10.66
C ALA A 97 8.61 18.08 11.90
N LEU A 98 7.94 16.92 11.82
CA LEU A 98 7.97 15.88 12.85
C LEU A 98 9.38 15.27 12.96
N GLU A 99 9.97 14.89 11.83
CA GLU A 99 11.30 14.27 11.73
C GLU A 99 12.41 15.19 12.28
N THR A 100 12.23 16.51 12.16
CA THR A 100 13.21 17.52 12.60
C THR A 100 12.71 18.34 13.80
N CYS A 101 11.82 17.79 14.62
CA CYS A 101 11.25 18.51 15.77
C CYS A 101 12.23 18.72 16.93
N GLY A 102 13.46 18.20 16.81
CA GLY A 102 14.52 18.33 17.82
C GLY A 102 14.43 17.33 18.98
N LYS A 103 13.53 16.36 18.89
CA LYS A 103 13.35 15.30 19.88
C LYS A 103 13.27 13.93 19.19
N PRO A 104 13.69 12.84 19.85
CA PRO A 104 13.54 11.49 19.30
C PRO A 104 12.07 11.14 19.08
N VAL A 105 11.75 10.59 17.91
CA VAL A 105 10.40 10.14 17.55
C VAL A 105 10.49 8.68 17.14
N ALA A 106 9.68 7.81 17.75
CA ALA A 106 9.55 6.42 17.38
C ALA A 106 8.13 6.07 16.95
N ALA A 107 7.97 5.23 15.93
CA ALA A 107 6.69 4.66 15.56
C ALA A 107 6.53 3.25 16.15
N ALA A 108 5.40 3.00 16.80
CA ALA A 108 4.97 1.67 17.26
C ALA A 108 3.84 1.18 16.34
N ILE A 109 4.22 0.33 15.35
CA ILE A 109 3.35 -0.11 14.26
C ILE A 109 2.62 -1.37 14.69
N ASN A 110 1.35 -1.23 15.10
CA ASN A 110 0.52 -2.33 15.61
C ASN A 110 -0.19 -3.15 14.52
N GLY A 111 -0.13 -2.71 13.25
CA GLY A 111 -0.85 -3.36 12.17
C GLY A 111 -0.53 -2.79 10.80
N LEU A 112 -1.49 -2.83 9.90
CA LEU A 112 -1.36 -2.36 8.53
C LEU A 112 -0.83 -0.93 8.47
N ALA A 113 0.27 -0.70 7.72
CA ALA A 113 0.83 0.62 7.45
C ALA A 113 1.04 0.79 5.94
N LEU A 114 0.12 1.46 5.27
CA LEU A 114 0.13 1.61 3.82
C LEU A 114 0.15 3.08 3.40
N GLY A 115 0.77 3.35 2.25
CA GLY A 115 0.82 4.68 1.67
C GLY A 115 1.32 5.73 2.65
N GLY A 116 0.63 6.85 2.75
CA GLY A 116 0.97 7.92 3.71
C GLY A 116 1.09 7.45 5.16
N GLY A 117 0.50 6.31 5.55
CA GLY A 117 0.68 5.72 6.86
C GLY A 117 2.08 5.14 7.07
N LEU A 118 2.63 4.47 6.05
CA LEU A 118 4.04 4.08 6.09
C LEU A 118 4.96 5.29 5.95
N GLU A 119 4.60 6.30 5.15
CA GLU A 119 5.38 7.53 5.01
C GLU A 119 5.51 8.30 6.33
N LEU A 120 4.43 8.36 7.14
CA LEU A 120 4.47 8.88 8.50
C LEU A 120 5.45 8.06 9.38
N ALA A 121 5.37 6.75 9.34
CA ALA A 121 6.30 5.89 10.08
C ALA A 121 7.75 6.08 9.62
N LEU A 122 7.99 6.24 8.32
CA LEU A 122 9.33 6.51 7.76
C LEU A 122 9.89 7.88 8.18
N ALA A 123 9.03 8.84 8.51
CA ALA A 123 9.43 10.14 9.08
C ALA A 123 9.74 10.09 10.59
N CYS A 124 9.57 8.94 11.25
CA CYS A 124 10.05 8.71 12.60
C CYS A 124 11.49 8.18 12.59
N HIS A 125 12.28 8.51 13.63
CA HIS A 125 13.68 8.06 13.74
C HIS A 125 13.79 6.55 13.95
N TYR A 126 12.85 5.96 14.68
CA TYR A 126 12.83 4.53 14.97
C TYR A 126 11.45 3.92 14.70
N ARG A 127 11.40 2.67 14.32
CA ARG A 127 10.16 1.94 14.01
C ARG A 127 10.21 0.56 14.64
N VAL A 128 9.31 0.30 15.59
CA VAL A 128 9.03 -1.04 16.12
C VAL A 128 7.73 -1.52 15.46
N CYS A 129 7.74 -2.71 14.91
CA CYS A 129 6.57 -3.29 14.28
C CYS A 129 6.14 -4.57 15.00
N SER A 130 4.85 -4.80 15.09
CA SER A 130 4.37 -6.09 15.56
C SER A 130 4.81 -7.22 14.60
N ASP A 131 5.15 -8.37 15.17
CA ASP A 131 5.63 -9.57 14.46
C ASP A 131 4.52 -10.38 13.79
N SER A 132 3.26 -9.94 13.91
CA SER A 132 2.10 -10.63 13.35
C SER A 132 2.22 -10.78 11.83
N PRO A 133 2.06 -12.00 11.27
CA PRO A 133 2.14 -12.24 9.83
C PRO A 133 1.00 -11.60 9.02
N LYS A 134 -0.01 -11.05 9.69
CA LYS A 134 -1.13 -10.34 9.04
C LYS A 134 -0.79 -8.89 8.69
N ILE A 135 0.34 -8.38 9.16
CA ILE A 135 0.77 -7.00 8.90
C ILE A 135 1.37 -6.89 7.50
N ALA A 136 1.02 -5.80 6.85
CA ALA A 136 1.59 -5.40 5.58
C ALA A 136 2.06 -3.95 5.66
N LEU A 137 3.32 -3.72 5.25
CA LEU A 137 3.93 -2.40 5.17
C LEU A 137 4.24 -2.10 3.70
N GLY A 138 3.67 -1.03 3.12
CA GLY A 138 3.86 -0.79 1.70
C GLY A 138 3.43 0.58 1.22
N LEU A 139 3.81 0.88 -0.01
CA LEU A 139 3.49 2.11 -0.72
C LEU A 139 2.78 1.76 -2.05
N PRO A 140 1.48 1.40 -1.99
CA PRO A 140 0.74 0.82 -3.12
C PRO A 140 0.12 1.85 -4.06
N GLU A 141 0.43 3.13 -3.95
CA GLU A 141 -0.19 4.24 -4.68
C GLU A 141 -0.15 4.05 -6.20
N ILE A 142 0.87 3.34 -6.70
CA ILE A 142 1.04 3.08 -8.14
C ILE A 142 -0.12 2.27 -8.73
N LEU A 143 -0.77 1.44 -7.91
CA LEU A 143 -1.90 0.60 -8.33
C LEU A 143 -3.17 1.42 -8.65
N VAL A 144 -3.20 2.68 -8.22
CA VAL A 144 -4.32 3.60 -8.45
C VAL A 144 -3.90 4.82 -9.29
N GLY A 145 -2.76 4.74 -9.99
CA GLY A 145 -2.28 5.79 -10.88
C GLY A 145 -1.62 6.98 -10.18
N LEU A 146 -1.21 6.79 -8.93
CA LEU A 146 -0.42 7.74 -8.14
C LEU A 146 0.96 7.14 -7.83
N PHE A 147 1.75 7.82 -7.03
CA PHE A 147 2.94 7.30 -6.37
C PHE A 147 3.07 7.95 -4.98
N PRO A 148 3.95 7.48 -4.08
CA PRO A 148 4.07 8.06 -2.74
C PRO A 148 4.44 9.55 -2.79
N GLY A 149 3.67 10.39 -2.12
CA GLY A 149 3.79 11.86 -2.20
C GLY A 149 4.09 12.56 -0.89
N ALA A 150 4.39 11.81 0.19
CA ALA A 150 4.72 12.35 1.51
C ALA A 150 6.11 11.90 2.01
N GLY A 151 7.04 11.69 1.06
CA GLY A 151 8.45 11.36 1.32
C GLY A 151 8.83 9.91 1.12
N GLY A 152 7.89 9.05 0.72
CA GLY A 152 8.14 7.62 0.53
C GLY A 152 9.15 7.31 -0.56
N THR A 153 9.10 8.03 -1.69
CA THR A 153 10.09 7.85 -2.77
C THR A 153 11.48 8.34 -2.40
N GLN A 154 11.60 9.09 -1.31
CA GLN A 154 12.87 9.62 -0.85
C GLN A 154 13.43 8.87 0.35
N ARG A 155 12.59 8.51 1.33
CA ARG A 155 13.04 7.81 2.55
C ARG A 155 13.26 6.33 2.31
N LEU A 156 12.38 5.66 1.58
CA LEU A 156 12.50 4.22 1.35
C LEU A 156 13.81 3.83 0.64
N PRO A 157 14.22 4.50 -0.49
CA PRO A 157 15.50 4.20 -1.13
C PRO A 157 16.72 4.54 -0.26
N ARG A 158 16.61 5.51 0.67
CA ARG A 158 17.69 5.86 1.62
C ARG A 158 17.88 4.82 2.71
N LEU A 159 16.89 3.96 2.95
CA LEU A 159 16.97 2.85 3.90
C LEU A 159 17.47 1.56 3.22
N MET A 160 16.86 1.18 2.11
CA MET A 160 17.06 -0.14 1.51
C MET A 160 17.88 -0.14 0.21
N GLY A 161 18.29 1.02 -0.28
CA GLY A 161 18.91 1.20 -1.59
C GLY A 161 17.90 1.37 -2.72
N VAL A 162 18.37 1.90 -3.86
CA VAL A 162 17.48 2.27 -4.98
C VAL A 162 16.86 1.05 -5.64
N GLN A 163 17.64 0.02 -5.96
CA GLN A 163 17.15 -1.14 -6.71
C GLN A 163 16.00 -1.88 -6.00
N PRO A 164 16.15 -2.33 -4.73
CA PRO A 164 15.04 -2.96 -4.03
C PRO A 164 13.87 -1.99 -3.80
N ALA A 165 14.12 -0.71 -3.50
CA ALA A 165 13.04 0.27 -3.33
C ALA A 165 12.18 0.40 -4.60
N LEU A 166 12.79 0.50 -5.78
CA LEU A 166 12.06 0.58 -7.04
C LEU A 166 11.23 -0.67 -7.32
N MET A 167 11.69 -1.86 -6.91
CA MET A 167 10.89 -3.10 -7.06
C MET A 167 9.59 -3.04 -6.27
N TYR A 168 9.60 -2.49 -5.05
CA TYR A 168 8.39 -2.32 -4.24
C TYR A 168 7.53 -1.17 -4.75
N LEU A 169 8.13 -0.02 -5.02
CA LEU A 169 7.43 1.21 -5.43
C LEU A 169 6.73 1.07 -6.78
N THR A 170 7.40 0.51 -7.80
CA THR A 170 6.83 0.39 -9.16
C THR A 170 5.78 -0.70 -9.28
N GLN A 171 5.76 -1.67 -8.36
CA GLN A 171 4.80 -2.76 -8.33
C GLN A 171 3.70 -2.57 -7.28
N GLY A 172 3.83 -1.57 -6.40
CA GLY A 172 2.90 -1.35 -5.29
C GLY A 172 2.83 -2.51 -4.31
N LYS A 173 3.92 -3.27 -4.17
CA LYS A 173 3.99 -4.42 -3.26
C LYS A 173 4.13 -3.97 -1.82
N SER A 174 3.58 -4.77 -0.92
CA SER A 174 3.81 -4.64 0.51
C SER A 174 4.86 -5.63 1.00
N MET A 175 5.56 -5.26 2.06
CA MET A 175 6.52 -6.09 2.79
C MET A 175 5.81 -6.75 3.97
N SER A 176 6.18 -7.99 4.28
CA SER A 176 5.96 -8.59 5.59
C SER A 176 6.82 -7.90 6.65
N PRO A 177 6.52 -8.05 7.96
CA PRO A 177 7.38 -7.52 9.03
C PRO A 177 8.84 -7.98 8.91
N GLN A 178 9.07 -9.24 8.57
CA GLN A 178 10.40 -9.82 8.40
C GLN A 178 11.18 -9.23 7.22
N GLU A 179 10.52 -9.03 6.08
CA GLU A 179 11.13 -8.36 4.93
C GLU A 179 11.46 -6.90 5.26
N ALA A 180 10.55 -6.19 5.94
CA ALA A 180 10.76 -4.81 6.37
C ALA A 180 11.93 -4.68 7.37
N LEU A 181 12.10 -5.64 8.27
CA LEU A 181 13.27 -5.73 9.16
C LEU A 181 14.55 -5.97 8.37
N GLY A 182 14.53 -6.92 7.42
CA GLY A 182 15.69 -7.22 6.56
C GLY A 182 16.17 -6.03 5.75
N PHE A 183 15.23 -5.19 5.30
CA PHE A 183 15.53 -3.95 4.57
C PHE A 183 15.73 -2.71 5.47
N LYS A 184 15.70 -2.86 6.79
CA LYS A 184 15.81 -1.74 7.76
C LYS A 184 14.68 -0.71 7.64
N VAL A 185 13.57 -1.07 6.98
CA VAL A 185 12.35 -0.25 6.95
C VAL A 185 11.71 -0.20 8.34
N VAL A 186 11.80 -1.30 9.10
CA VAL A 186 11.60 -1.32 10.55
C VAL A 186 12.90 -1.76 11.23
N HIS A 187 13.07 -1.39 12.50
CA HIS A 187 14.31 -1.65 13.25
C HIS A 187 14.18 -2.83 14.22
N GLU A 188 12.95 -3.10 14.65
CA GLU A 188 12.67 -4.14 15.64
C GLU A 188 11.30 -4.76 15.38
N LEU A 189 11.16 -6.06 15.65
CA LEU A 189 9.90 -6.77 15.73
C LEU A 189 9.64 -7.17 17.17
N ALA A 190 8.40 -6.98 17.64
CA ALA A 190 7.97 -7.36 18.98
C ALA A 190 6.51 -7.82 18.96
N SER A 191 6.04 -8.46 20.01
CA SER A 191 4.61 -8.76 20.18
C SER A 191 3.79 -7.46 20.28
N ALA A 192 2.53 -7.50 19.84
CA ALA A 192 1.69 -6.31 19.71
C ALA A 192 1.52 -5.53 21.02
N ASP A 193 1.54 -6.21 22.17
CA ASP A 193 1.48 -5.62 23.52
C ASP A 193 2.79 -4.92 23.94
N GLN A 194 3.92 -5.22 23.30
CA GLN A 194 5.23 -4.70 23.68
C GLN A 194 5.75 -3.56 22.78
N ILE A 195 5.20 -3.37 21.58
CA ILE A 195 5.74 -2.41 20.62
C ILE A 195 5.85 -0.98 21.18
N VAL A 196 4.86 -0.52 21.95
CA VAL A 196 4.88 0.82 22.56
C VAL A 196 5.95 0.92 23.64
N ALA A 197 6.08 -0.09 24.49
CA ALA A 197 7.11 -0.12 25.54
C ALA A 197 8.51 -0.14 24.94
N ARG A 198 8.74 -0.91 23.85
CA ARG A 198 10.00 -0.94 23.10
C ARG A 198 10.33 0.40 22.47
N ALA A 199 9.33 1.05 21.84
CA ALA A 199 9.49 2.38 21.27
C ALA A 199 9.88 3.42 22.34
N LYS A 200 9.20 3.41 23.49
CA LYS A 200 9.53 4.29 24.65
C LYS A 200 10.95 4.05 25.15
N ALA A 201 11.35 2.78 25.34
CA ALA A 201 12.68 2.43 25.79
C ALA A 201 13.78 2.96 24.82
N TRP A 202 13.54 2.81 23.51
CA TRP A 202 14.46 3.35 22.51
C TRP A 202 14.55 4.87 22.57
N VAL A 203 13.42 5.57 22.66
CA VAL A 203 13.38 7.03 22.77
C VAL A 203 14.19 7.54 23.96
N LEU A 204 14.04 6.91 25.14
CA LEU A 204 14.79 7.27 26.35
C LEU A 204 16.29 7.04 26.19
N ALA A 205 16.68 5.97 25.50
CA ALA A 205 18.08 5.63 25.25
C ALA A 205 18.77 6.51 24.19
N ASN A 206 17.98 7.20 23.33
CA ASN A 206 18.48 7.95 22.18
C ASN A 206 18.03 9.43 22.17
N PRO A 207 18.34 10.24 23.19
CA PRO A 207 17.78 11.60 23.34
C PRO A 207 18.21 12.60 22.26
N LYS A 208 19.24 12.25 21.45
CA LYS A 208 19.78 13.08 20.36
C LYS A 208 19.59 12.43 19.00
N ALA A 209 18.63 11.52 18.86
CA ALA A 209 18.39 10.83 17.60
C ALA A 209 18.03 11.81 16.47
N VAL A 210 18.58 11.54 15.31
CA VAL A 210 18.29 12.20 14.03
C VAL A 210 18.09 11.13 12.96
N ALA A 211 17.43 11.47 11.87
CA ALA A 211 17.26 10.54 10.76
C ALA A 211 18.65 10.28 10.09
N PRO A 212 18.90 9.06 9.57
CA PRO A 212 20.21 8.72 9.00
C PRO A 212 20.69 9.68 7.91
N TRP A 213 19.79 10.21 7.11
CA TRP A 213 20.10 11.17 6.04
C TRP A 213 20.36 12.60 6.53
N ASP A 214 20.16 12.87 7.80
CA ASP A 214 20.51 14.13 8.46
C ASP A 214 21.86 14.03 9.18
N GLU A 215 22.44 12.83 9.29
CA GLU A 215 23.75 12.62 9.85
C GLU A 215 24.85 13.12 8.91
N LYS A 216 25.87 13.74 9.49
CA LYS A 216 27.05 14.16 8.71
C LYS A 216 27.75 12.94 8.09
N GLY A 217 27.86 12.94 6.75
CA GLY A 217 28.52 11.87 6.03
C GLY A 217 27.63 10.69 5.69
N PHE A 218 26.31 10.86 5.73
CA PHE A 218 25.37 9.85 5.26
C PHE A 218 25.78 9.32 3.88
N LYS A 219 25.81 8.00 3.74
CA LYS A 219 26.08 7.30 2.48
C LYS A 219 24.85 6.57 2.02
N PHE A 220 24.40 6.89 0.82
CA PHE A 220 23.27 6.23 0.20
C PHE A 220 23.56 4.72 0.01
N PRO A 221 22.71 3.80 0.47
CA PRO A 221 22.93 2.36 0.33
C PRO A 221 23.06 1.95 -1.14
N GLY A 222 24.16 1.27 -1.50
CA GLY A 222 24.48 0.93 -2.89
C GLY A 222 25.05 2.09 -3.72
N GLY A 223 25.20 3.28 -3.13
CA GLY A 223 25.62 4.49 -3.81
C GLY A 223 24.49 5.13 -4.64
N ALA A 224 24.66 6.41 -4.95
CA ALA A 224 23.75 7.17 -5.79
C ALA A 224 24.55 8.07 -6.75
N GLY A 225 23.87 8.55 -7.81
CA GLY A 225 24.44 9.48 -8.78
C GLY A 225 24.74 8.85 -10.14
N ALA A 226 24.67 9.67 -11.18
CA ALA A 226 24.84 9.25 -12.57
C ALA A 226 26.19 8.59 -12.87
N LEU A 227 27.22 8.92 -12.09
CA LEU A 227 28.57 8.33 -12.23
C LEU A 227 28.71 6.96 -11.54
N ASN A 228 27.70 6.51 -10.76
CA ASN A 228 27.68 5.17 -10.20
C ASN A 228 27.05 4.20 -11.23
N PRO A 229 27.81 3.21 -11.77
CA PRO A 229 27.31 2.32 -12.80
C PRO A 229 26.10 1.49 -12.34
N GLY A 230 26.08 1.03 -11.09
CA GLY A 230 24.96 0.25 -10.55
C GLY A 230 23.67 1.08 -10.43
N PHE A 231 23.81 2.35 -10.05
CA PHE A 231 22.69 3.29 -10.02
C PHE A 231 22.15 3.53 -11.42
N ALA A 232 23.00 3.86 -12.38
CA ALA A 232 22.60 4.10 -13.77
C ALA A 232 21.91 2.86 -14.37
N GLN A 233 22.51 1.68 -14.24
CA GLN A 233 21.97 0.41 -14.73
C GLN A 233 20.60 0.07 -14.13
N THR A 234 20.38 0.38 -12.85
CA THR A 234 19.09 0.18 -12.18
C THR A 234 17.99 0.96 -12.89
N PHE A 235 18.23 2.22 -13.27
CA PHE A 235 17.21 3.02 -13.95
C PHE A 235 17.00 2.62 -15.42
N VAL A 236 18.03 2.15 -16.11
CA VAL A 236 17.87 1.56 -17.45
C VAL A 236 16.90 0.38 -17.38
N GLY A 237 17.13 -0.56 -16.45
CA GLY A 237 16.27 -1.72 -16.25
C GLY A 237 14.86 -1.35 -15.81
N ALA A 238 14.74 -0.43 -14.84
CA ALA A 238 13.44 0.02 -14.33
C ALA A 238 12.59 0.71 -15.40
N ASN A 239 13.19 1.55 -16.25
CA ASN A 239 12.48 2.18 -17.38
C ASN A 239 11.99 1.13 -18.39
N ALA A 240 12.81 0.15 -18.75
CA ALA A 240 12.42 -0.91 -19.67
C ALA A 240 11.26 -1.76 -19.11
N LEU A 241 11.33 -2.13 -17.83
CA LEU A 241 10.26 -2.89 -17.17
C LEU A 241 8.96 -2.07 -17.07
N THR A 242 9.07 -0.78 -16.74
CA THR A 242 7.92 0.14 -16.67
C THR A 242 7.28 0.31 -18.04
N ALA A 243 8.07 0.53 -19.09
CA ALA A 243 7.58 0.62 -20.46
C ALA A 243 6.83 -0.65 -20.89
N LYS A 244 7.41 -1.83 -20.59
CA LYS A 244 6.77 -3.12 -20.86
C LYS A 244 5.46 -3.31 -20.07
N ALA A 245 5.41 -2.89 -18.80
CA ALA A 245 4.23 -3.08 -17.95
C ALA A 245 3.08 -2.13 -18.29
N THR A 246 3.38 -0.93 -18.79
CA THR A 246 2.39 0.13 -18.98
C THR A 246 2.11 0.46 -20.44
N ASN A 247 2.89 -0.08 -21.38
CA ASN A 247 2.89 0.30 -22.80
C ASN A 247 2.92 1.83 -22.99
N HIS A 248 3.65 2.55 -22.12
CA HIS A 248 3.75 4.01 -22.05
C HIS A 248 2.42 4.76 -21.78
N ASN A 249 1.38 4.06 -21.33
CA ASN A 249 0.06 4.65 -21.10
C ASN A 249 -0.16 5.18 -19.66
N MET A 250 0.86 5.11 -18.79
CA MET A 250 0.76 5.55 -17.41
C MET A 250 1.86 6.57 -17.06
N ASN A 251 1.44 7.74 -16.57
CA ASN A 251 2.36 8.84 -16.22
C ASN A 251 3.01 8.64 -14.83
N ALA A 252 2.26 8.08 -13.86
CA ALA A 252 2.73 7.95 -12.49
C ALA A 252 4.03 7.13 -12.34
N PRO A 253 4.22 5.97 -13.01
CA PRO A 253 5.47 5.21 -12.90
C PRO A 253 6.71 5.98 -13.41
N ILE A 254 6.57 6.73 -14.50
CA ILE A 254 7.67 7.54 -15.03
C ILE A 254 8.00 8.70 -14.09
N ALA A 255 6.98 9.37 -13.55
CA ALA A 255 7.15 10.42 -12.55
C ALA A 255 7.83 9.90 -11.27
N LEU A 256 7.45 8.69 -10.81
CA LEU A 256 8.08 8.01 -9.69
C LEU A 256 9.57 7.75 -9.96
N LEU A 257 9.90 7.16 -11.10
CA LEU A 257 11.30 6.91 -11.47
C LEU A 257 12.12 8.20 -11.50
N SER A 258 11.54 9.28 -12.07
CA SER A 258 12.19 10.60 -12.13
C SER A 258 12.39 11.18 -10.72
N ALA A 259 11.38 11.09 -9.85
CA ALA A 259 11.47 11.58 -8.47
C ALA A 259 12.55 10.85 -7.65
N VAL A 260 12.67 9.53 -7.81
CA VAL A 260 13.72 8.75 -7.15
C VAL A 260 15.08 9.05 -7.74
N TYR A 261 15.21 9.13 -9.09
CA TYR A 261 16.47 9.41 -9.75
C TYR A 261 17.05 10.76 -9.36
N GLU A 262 16.27 11.83 -9.48
CA GLU A 262 16.71 13.18 -9.12
C GLU A 262 16.95 13.28 -7.61
N GLY A 263 16.00 12.79 -6.79
CA GLY A 263 16.03 12.95 -5.34
C GLY A 263 17.14 12.16 -4.65
N ALA A 264 17.54 10.99 -5.18
CA ALA A 264 18.64 10.21 -4.61
C ALA A 264 20.01 10.94 -4.68
N GLN A 265 20.13 11.93 -5.53
CA GLN A 265 21.37 12.71 -5.74
C GLN A 265 21.38 14.04 -4.97
N LEU A 266 20.34 14.31 -4.19
CA LEU A 266 20.14 15.60 -3.52
C LEU A 266 20.01 15.42 -1.99
N PRO A 267 20.27 16.46 -1.20
CA PRO A 267 19.89 16.49 0.22
C PRO A 267 18.39 16.25 0.38
N ILE A 268 18.01 15.65 1.50
CA ILE A 268 16.63 15.18 1.72
C ILE A 268 15.58 16.29 1.54
N ASP A 269 15.83 17.51 2.04
CA ASP A 269 14.89 18.61 1.93
C ASP A 269 14.61 19.02 0.48
N THR A 270 15.64 19.03 -0.35
CA THR A 270 15.49 19.29 -1.80
C THR A 270 14.83 18.09 -2.50
N ALA A 271 15.18 16.87 -2.10
CA ALA A 271 14.62 15.64 -2.67
C ALA A 271 13.10 15.53 -2.41
N LEU A 272 12.62 15.89 -1.21
CA LEU A 272 11.19 15.96 -0.89
C LEU A 272 10.44 16.97 -1.76
N ARG A 273 11.07 18.11 -2.09
CA ARG A 273 10.49 19.09 -3.04
C ARG A 273 10.43 18.55 -4.46
N VAL A 274 11.45 17.79 -4.90
CA VAL A 274 11.45 17.10 -6.19
C VAL A 274 10.32 16.08 -6.26
N GLU A 275 10.12 15.28 -5.22
CA GLU A 275 8.98 14.35 -5.12
C GLU A 275 7.64 15.10 -5.28
N SER A 276 7.43 16.15 -4.47
CA SER A 276 6.20 16.96 -4.53
C SER A 276 5.97 17.60 -5.89
N LYS A 277 7.02 18.03 -6.59
CA LYS A 277 6.95 18.58 -7.96
C LYS A 277 6.40 17.53 -8.95
N TYR A 278 6.92 16.31 -8.91
CA TYR A 278 6.46 15.24 -9.77
C TYR A 278 5.06 14.76 -9.37
N PHE A 279 4.79 14.65 -8.07
CA PHE A 279 3.50 14.24 -7.55
C PHE A 279 2.39 15.24 -7.95
N ALA A 280 2.65 16.54 -7.83
CA ALA A 280 1.72 17.59 -8.26
C ALA A 280 1.33 17.46 -9.75
N ARG A 281 2.29 17.10 -10.62
CA ARG A 281 2.01 16.87 -12.03
C ARG A 281 1.11 15.67 -12.26
N VAL A 282 1.34 14.58 -11.53
CA VAL A 282 0.51 13.36 -11.63
C VAL A 282 -0.89 13.62 -11.11
N VAL A 283 -1.05 14.31 -9.99
CA VAL A 283 -2.36 14.66 -9.42
C VAL A 283 -3.15 15.61 -10.33
N ALA A 284 -2.47 16.56 -10.98
CA ALA A 284 -3.09 17.49 -11.93
C ALA A 284 -3.52 16.80 -13.24
N ASP A 285 -3.00 15.61 -13.55
CA ASP A 285 -3.37 14.84 -14.73
C ASP A 285 -4.73 14.15 -14.51
N PRO A 286 -5.70 14.27 -15.44
CA PRO A 286 -6.98 13.58 -15.37
C PRO A 286 -6.87 12.05 -15.23
N GLN A 287 -5.79 11.45 -15.70
CA GLN A 287 -5.54 10.01 -15.60
C GLN A 287 -5.57 9.55 -14.14
N ALA A 288 -4.87 10.24 -13.25
CA ALA A 288 -4.82 9.88 -11.82
C ALA A 288 -6.21 9.87 -11.18
N GLY A 289 -6.99 10.94 -11.37
CA GLY A 289 -8.36 11.03 -10.86
C GLY A 289 -9.28 9.94 -11.42
N ASN A 290 -9.16 9.64 -12.72
CA ASN A 290 -9.93 8.58 -13.36
C ASN A 290 -9.57 7.19 -12.83
N MET A 291 -8.29 6.92 -12.59
CA MET A 291 -7.81 5.66 -12.03
C MET A 291 -8.24 5.51 -10.56
N VAL A 292 -8.08 6.54 -9.73
CA VAL A 292 -8.57 6.52 -8.34
C VAL A 292 -10.07 6.26 -8.30
N ARG A 293 -10.86 6.96 -9.13
CA ARG A 293 -12.31 6.77 -9.20
C ARG A 293 -12.68 5.35 -9.59
N SER A 294 -12.07 4.78 -10.64
CA SER A 294 -12.46 3.46 -11.17
C SER A 294 -11.86 2.31 -10.36
N LEU A 295 -10.56 2.35 -10.07
CA LEU A 295 -9.82 1.24 -9.45
C LEU A 295 -9.94 1.20 -7.92
N PHE A 296 -10.32 2.31 -7.29
CA PHE A 296 -10.46 2.37 -5.84
C PHE A 296 -11.91 2.70 -5.42
N VAL A 297 -12.42 3.89 -5.71
CA VAL A 297 -13.73 4.35 -5.20
C VAL A 297 -14.87 3.51 -5.73
N SER A 298 -15.00 3.36 -7.06
CA SER A 298 -16.09 2.61 -7.69
C SER A 298 -15.99 1.11 -7.42
N LYS A 299 -14.75 0.58 -7.42
CA LYS A 299 -14.50 -0.82 -7.06
C LYS A 299 -14.96 -1.13 -5.63
N GLN A 300 -14.55 -0.32 -4.64
CA GLN A 300 -15.02 -0.49 -3.26
C GLN A 300 -16.53 -0.36 -3.12
N ALA A 301 -17.14 0.58 -3.84
CA ALA A 301 -18.61 0.73 -3.84
C ALA A 301 -19.30 -0.52 -4.38
N ALA A 302 -18.78 -1.09 -5.48
CA ALA A 302 -19.29 -2.32 -6.06
C ALA A 302 -19.13 -3.51 -5.11
N GLU A 303 -17.94 -3.69 -4.53
CA GLU A 303 -17.67 -4.77 -3.57
C GLU A 303 -18.55 -4.69 -2.30
N LYS A 304 -18.88 -3.49 -1.85
CA LYS A 304 -19.82 -3.26 -0.74
C LYS A 304 -21.30 -3.40 -1.15
N GLY A 305 -21.56 -3.69 -2.42
CA GLY A 305 -22.95 -3.81 -2.92
C GLY A 305 -23.72 -2.51 -2.90
N ALA A 306 -23.08 -1.35 -3.19
CA ALA A 306 -23.72 -0.04 -3.13
C ALA A 306 -24.96 0.11 -4.04
N ARG A 307 -25.09 -0.72 -5.08
CA ARG A 307 -26.25 -0.76 -5.98
C ARG A 307 -27.24 -1.89 -5.66
N ARG A 308 -27.00 -2.65 -4.58
CA ARG A 308 -27.94 -3.70 -4.18
C ARG A 308 -29.23 -3.06 -3.66
N PRO A 309 -30.41 -3.52 -4.10
CA PRO A 309 -31.68 -3.04 -3.56
C PRO A 309 -31.76 -3.25 -2.05
N ALA A 310 -32.38 -2.31 -1.36
CA ALA A 310 -32.55 -2.39 0.09
C ALA A 310 -33.36 -3.66 0.46
N GLY A 311 -32.94 -4.33 1.53
CA GLY A 311 -33.60 -5.56 2.01
C GLY A 311 -33.19 -6.84 1.29
N ILE A 312 -32.39 -6.78 0.22
CA ILE A 312 -31.88 -7.97 -0.47
C ILE A 312 -30.51 -8.34 0.13
N ALA A 313 -30.44 -9.48 0.79
CA ALA A 313 -29.20 -10.01 1.34
C ALA A 313 -28.22 -10.45 0.22
N PRO A 314 -26.90 -10.42 0.48
CA PRO A 314 -25.92 -11.07 -0.42
C PRO A 314 -26.23 -12.56 -0.56
N MET A 315 -26.27 -13.04 -1.79
CA MET A 315 -26.45 -14.45 -2.10
C MET A 315 -25.24 -14.91 -2.96
N PRO A 316 -24.10 -15.21 -2.35
CA PRO A 316 -22.97 -15.74 -3.10
C PRO A 316 -23.32 -17.10 -3.70
N PRO A 317 -23.05 -17.34 -4.99
CA PRO A 317 -23.36 -18.62 -5.61
C PRO A 317 -22.50 -19.72 -5.00
N LYS A 318 -23.09 -20.88 -4.75
CA LYS A 318 -22.42 -22.10 -4.28
C LYS A 318 -22.17 -23.08 -5.41
N LYS A 319 -23.09 -23.14 -6.38
CA LYS A 319 -23.03 -23.98 -7.56
C LYS A 319 -23.34 -23.13 -8.80
N ILE A 320 -22.49 -23.17 -9.79
CA ILE A 320 -22.69 -22.46 -11.07
C ILE A 320 -22.67 -23.43 -12.24
N ALA A 321 -23.31 -23.04 -13.34
CA ALA A 321 -23.19 -23.72 -14.60
C ALA A 321 -22.41 -22.89 -15.61
N MET A 322 -21.55 -23.55 -16.38
CA MET A 322 -20.83 -22.96 -17.51
C MET A 322 -21.36 -23.59 -18.80
N LEU A 323 -21.86 -22.76 -19.71
CA LEU A 323 -22.29 -23.18 -21.03
C LEU A 323 -21.12 -22.99 -22.01
N GLY A 324 -20.48 -24.09 -22.35
CA GLY A 324 -19.28 -24.15 -23.17
C GLY A 324 -18.00 -24.35 -22.34
N ALA A 325 -17.28 -25.41 -22.66
CA ALA A 325 -16.01 -25.80 -22.04
C ALA A 325 -14.77 -25.38 -22.86
N GLY A 326 -14.96 -24.39 -23.75
CA GLY A 326 -13.88 -23.78 -24.51
C GLY A 326 -12.88 -23.00 -23.63
N LEU A 327 -11.97 -22.24 -24.24
CA LEU A 327 -10.92 -21.53 -23.52
C LEU A 327 -11.46 -20.62 -22.40
N MET A 328 -12.52 -19.85 -22.69
CA MET A 328 -13.11 -18.96 -21.68
C MET A 328 -13.88 -19.72 -20.61
N GLY A 329 -14.79 -20.62 -20.98
CA GLY A 329 -15.57 -21.38 -20.01
C GLY A 329 -14.72 -22.26 -19.10
N ALA A 330 -13.73 -22.96 -19.65
CA ALA A 330 -12.76 -23.72 -18.85
C ALA A 330 -11.95 -22.81 -17.90
N GLY A 331 -11.58 -21.60 -18.35
CA GLY A 331 -10.90 -20.60 -17.53
C GLY A 331 -11.75 -20.11 -16.37
N VAL A 332 -13.00 -19.75 -16.63
CA VAL A 332 -13.97 -19.33 -15.58
C VAL A 332 -14.27 -20.47 -14.62
N ALA A 333 -14.50 -21.70 -15.13
CA ALA A 333 -14.71 -22.89 -14.31
C ALA A 333 -13.53 -23.13 -13.34
N MET A 334 -12.29 -22.99 -13.83
CA MET A 334 -11.09 -23.11 -12.99
C MET A 334 -11.08 -22.08 -11.84
N VAL A 335 -11.35 -20.80 -12.14
CA VAL A 335 -11.30 -19.73 -11.12
C VAL A 335 -12.42 -19.91 -10.10
N ALA A 336 -13.62 -20.28 -10.55
CA ALA A 336 -14.75 -20.55 -9.68
C ALA A 336 -14.48 -21.74 -8.74
N ALA A 337 -13.95 -22.84 -9.27
CA ALA A 337 -13.57 -24.01 -8.47
C ALA A 337 -12.45 -23.68 -7.46
N GLN A 338 -11.47 -22.86 -7.83
CA GLN A 338 -10.43 -22.34 -6.91
C GLN A 338 -11.01 -21.48 -5.78
N ALA A 339 -12.11 -20.76 -6.06
CA ALA A 339 -12.84 -19.95 -5.07
C ALA A 339 -13.79 -20.82 -4.18
N GLY A 340 -13.84 -22.14 -4.40
CA GLY A 340 -14.66 -23.06 -3.60
C GLY A 340 -16.08 -23.25 -4.12
N ILE A 341 -16.38 -22.81 -5.35
CA ILE A 341 -17.70 -22.93 -6.00
C ILE A 341 -17.73 -24.22 -6.81
N ASP A 342 -18.82 -24.98 -6.71
CA ASP A 342 -19.02 -26.15 -7.55
C ASP A 342 -19.49 -25.75 -8.96
N VAL A 343 -18.93 -26.36 -9.99
CA VAL A 343 -19.12 -25.95 -11.38
C VAL A 343 -19.63 -27.11 -12.21
N VAL A 344 -20.80 -26.99 -12.78
CA VAL A 344 -21.29 -27.88 -13.86
C VAL A 344 -20.75 -27.29 -15.18
N LEU A 345 -19.84 -28.03 -15.82
CA LEU A 345 -19.19 -27.62 -17.06
C LEU A 345 -19.84 -28.33 -18.24
N LEU A 346 -20.78 -27.67 -18.88
CA LEU A 346 -21.53 -28.22 -19.99
C LEU A 346 -20.91 -27.88 -21.33
N ASP A 347 -20.84 -28.85 -22.24
CA ASP A 347 -20.52 -28.62 -23.67
C ASP A 347 -21.40 -29.50 -24.54
N ARG A 348 -21.30 -29.39 -25.87
CA ARG A 348 -22.06 -30.15 -26.88
C ARG A 348 -21.99 -31.66 -26.73
N ASP A 349 -20.86 -32.15 -26.19
CA ASP A 349 -20.61 -33.56 -25.91
C ASP A 349 -19.69 -33.74 -24.70
N MET A 350 -19.66 -34.91 -24.11
CA MET A 350 -18.87 -35.21 -22.93
C MET A 350 -17.35 -35.06 -23.19
N ALA A 351 -16.88 -35.38 -24.39
CA ALA A 351 -15.44 -35.26 -24.71
C ALA A 351 -14.99 -33.78 -24.70
N ALA A 352 -15.82 -32.87 -25.19
CA ALA A 352 -15.55 -31.45 -25.14
C ALA A 352 -15.58 -30.92 -23.71
N ALA A 353 -16.53 -31.34 -22.87
CA ALA A 353 -16.62 -30.95 -21.47
C ALA A 353 -15.41 -31.46 -20.66
N GLU A 354 -15.00 -32.74 -20.84
CA GLU A 354 -13.81 -33.30 -20.21
C GLU A 354 -12.51 -32.63 -20.64
N LYS A 355 -12.41 -32.23 -21.91
CA LYS A 355 -11.27 -31.43 -22.39
C LYS A 355 -11.16 -30.09 -21.68
N GLY A 356 -12.31 -29.44 -21.37
CA GLY A 356 -12.35 -28.20 -20.58
C GLY A 356 -11.88 -28.45 -19.14
N LYS A 357 -12.23 -29.56 -18.50
CA LYS A 357 -11.72 -29.92 -17.18
C LYS A 357 -10.22 -30.22 -17.21
N ALA A 358 -9.73 -30.93 -18.24
CA ALA A 358 -8.32 -31.21 -18.45
C ALA A 358 -7.47 -29.94 -18.58
N TYR A 359 -8.01 -28.87 -19.19
CA TYR A 359 -7.35 -27.57 -19.22
C TYR A 359 -7.02 -27.04 -17.81
N THR A 360 -7.94 -27.22 -16.84
CA THR A 360 -7.70 -26.84 -15.44
C THR A 360 -6.56 -27.68 -14.83
N ALA A 361 -6.55 -28.99 -15.05
CA ALA A 361 -5.49 -29.87 -14.58
C ALA A 361 -4.11 -29.44 -15.11
N ASP A 362 -3.99 -29.19 -16.41
CA ASP A 362 -2.76 -28.74 -17.05
C ASP A 362 -2.25 -27.39 -16.50
N ARG A 363 -3.16 -26.46 -16.26
CA ARG A 363 -2.81 -25.13 -15.72
C ARG A 363 -2.32 -25.21 -14.28
N LEU A 364 -2.96 -26.03 -13.43
CA LEU A 364 -2.58 -26.24 -12.05
C LEU A 364 -1.22 -26.96 -11.95
N ALA A 365 -1.00 -27.97 -12.80
CA ALA A 365 0.28 -28.67 -12.89
C ALA A 365 1.42 -27.74 -13.29
N LYS A 366 1.24 -26.90 -14.33
CA LYS A 366 2.23 -25.90 -14.75
C LYS A 366 2.57 -24.89 -13.65
N LYS A 367 1.61 -24.57 -12.79
CA LYS A 367 1.83 -23.70 -11.61
C LYS A 367 2.46 -24.42 -10.42
N ARG A 368 2.76 -25.72 -10.53
CA ARG A 368 3.27 -26.55 -9.44
C ARG A 368 2.37 -26.52 -8.20
N THR A 369 1.05 -26.51 -8.42
CA THR A 369 0.07 -26.53 -7.33
C THR A 369 0.20 -27.84 -6.55
N ASP A 370 0.05 -27.75 -5.23
CA ASP A 370 0.04 -28.93 -4.35
C ASP A 370 -0.98 -29.97 -4.80
N PRO A 371 -0.63 -31.28 -4.85
CA PRO A 371 -1.50 -32.32 -5.38
C PRO A 371 -2.87 -32.43 -4.70
N ALA A 372 -2.92 -32.29 -3.37
CA ALA A 372 -4.19 -32.38 -2.62
C ALA A 372 -5.09 -31.17 -2.95
N LYS A 373 -4.50 -29.98 -3.09
CA LYS A 373 -5.23 -28.78 -3.52
C LYS A 373 -5.70 -28.89 -4.96
N MET A 374 -4.90 -29.49 -5.83
CA MET A 374 -5.28 -29.71 -7.24
C MET A 374 -6.47 -30.67 -7.33
N GLU A 375 -6.45 -31.80 -6.60
CA GLU A 375 -7.55 -32.73 -6.52
C GLU A 375 -8.84 -32.08 -6.00
N GLN A 376 -8.75 -31.29 -4.96
CA GLN A 376 -9.88 -30.52 -4.41
C GLN A 376 -10.51 -29.57 -5.45
N VAL A 377 -9.70 -28.86 -6.24
CA VAL A 377 -10.20 -27.97 -7.29
C VAL A 377 -10.84 -28.76 -8.42
N LEU A 378 -10.20 -29.83 -8.89
CA LEU A 378 -10.73 -30.67 -9.97
C LEU A 378 -12.01 -31.41 -9.57
N GLY A 379 -12.13 -31.80 -8.29
CA GLY A 379 -13.34 -32.42 -7.75
C GLY A 379 -14.58 -31.52 -7.78
N ARG A 380 -14.39 -30.18 -7.84
CA ARG A 380 -15.49 -29.23 -7.96
C ARG A 380 -15.96 -28.98 -9.40
N ILE A 381 -15.27 -29.50 -10.42
CA ILE A 381 -15.64 -29.31 -11.83
C ILE A 381 -16.28 -30.62 -12.31
N HIS A 382 -17.57 -30.52 -12.67
CA HIS A 382 -18.41 -31.65 -13.10
C HIS A 382 -18.74 -31.50 -14.58
N PRO A 383 -18.00 -32.16 -15.47
CA PRO A 383 -18.28 -32.18 -16.91
C PRO A 383 -19.61 -32.83 -17.22
N THR A 384 -20.37 -32.29 -18.15
CA THR A 384 -21.63 -32.85 -18.63
C THR A 384 -21.93 -32.46 -20.07
N ALA A 385 -22.80 -33.23 -20.73
CA ALA A 385 -23.43 -32.88 -21.99
C ALA A 385 -24.97 -32.74 -21.84
N ASP A 386 -25.50 -32.94 -20.63
CA ASP A 386 -26.93 -32.92 -20.35
C ASP A 386 -27.34 -31.62 -19.67
N TYR A 387 -28.29 -30.88 -20.27
CA TYR A 387 -28.87 -29.69 -19.69
C TYR A 387 -29.63 -29.95 -18.37
N ALA A 388 -30.08 -31.17 -18.12
CA ALA A 388 -30.76 -31.53 -16.87
C ALA A 388 -29.83 -31.34 -15.65
N ASP A 389 -28.52 -31.51 -15.81
CA ASP A 389 -27.52 -31.35 -14.73
C ASP A 389 -27.37 -29.90 -14.27
N LEU A 390 -27.88 -28.93 -15.03
CA LEU A 390 -27.90 -27.51 -14.65
C LEU A 390 -28.93 -27.21 -13.55
N ALA A 391 -29.82 -28.14 -13.27
CA ALA A 391 -30.80 -27.99 -12.21
C ALA A 391 -30.11 -27.73 -10.85
N GLY A 392 -30.64 -26.77 -10.10
CA GLY A 392 -30.09 -26.36 -8.81
C GLY A 392 -28.80 -25.53 -8.87
N CYS A 393 -28.39 -25.04 -10.04
CA CYS A 393 -27.35 -24.02 -10.13
C CYS A 393 -27.90 -22.64 -9.74
N ASP A 394 -27.14 -21.89 -8.93
CA ASP A 394 -27.49 -20.55 -8.48
C ASP A 394 -27.30 -19.50 -9.59
N LEU A 395 -26.41 -19.76 -10.53
CA LEU A 395 -26.05 -18.90 -11.64
C LEU A 395 -25.62 -19.71 -12.85
N ILE A 396 -26.03 -19.29 -14.03
CA ILE A 396 -25.59 -19.83 -15.33
C ILE A 396 -24.76 -18.76 -16.05
N ILE A 397 -23.59 -19.14 -16.53
CA ILE A 397 -22.66 -18.27 -17.26
C ILE A 397 -22.46 -18.84 -18.66
N GLU A 398 -22.72 -18.03 -19.67
CA GLU A 398 -22.40 -18.26 -21.08
C GLU A 398 -21.29 -17.28 -21.47
N PRO A 399 -20.00 -17.73 -21.60
CA PRO A 399 -18.88 -16.86 -21.85
C PRO A 399 -18.64 -16.53 -23.32
#